data_2b1673d4f19d20e2b29449ada6d0b322
#
_entry.id   2b1673d4f19d20e2b29449ada6d0b322
#
_cell.length_a   1.000
_cell.length_b   1.000
_cell.length_c   1.000
_cell.angle_alpha   90.00
_cell.angle_beta   90.00
_cell.angle_gamma   90.00
#
_symmetry.space_group_name_H-M   'P 1'
#
loop_
_entity.id
_entity.type
_entity.pdbx_description
1 polymer ?
#
loop_
_entity_poly.entity_id
_entity_poly.type
_entity_poly.pdbx_seq_one_letter_code
_entity_poly.pdbx_strand_id
1 'polypeptide(L)'
;MNGKIKAKAKNIRMIGMDVDGVLTPGDIVIMESGEEIKSWNVKDRMGFNLARRSGNLKFAWISGRGCNQVEQTAKELRIEAVRLKRMDKSEALEEILKEFKLKSENFAYIGDDLVDIPVLKKVGLSFCPKDAPEEVKQVVDYVTKTEGGRGVFREVIELILKLQGKWEEATREYCGK
;
A
#
# COMPACT_ATOMS: atom_id res chain seq x y z
N MET A 1 -14.96 -15.54 2.44
CA MET A 1 -13.85 -14.68 2.93
C MET A 1 -13.65 -14.91 4.41
N ASN A 2 -12.41 -15.13 4.87
CA ASN A 2 -12.09 -15.58 6.24
C ASN A 2 -12.51 -14.51 7.27
N GLY A 3 -13.26 -14.90 8.32
CA GLY A 3 -13.70 -13.99 9.40
C GLY A 3 -12.55 -13.26 10.11
N LYS A 4 -11.34 -13.85 10.09
CA LYS A 4 -10.11 -13.26 10.64
C LYS A 4 -9.70 -11.98 9.91
N ILE A 5 -9.74 -11.97 8.57
CA ILE A 5 -9.42 -10.77 7.77
C ILE A 5 -10.43 -9.65 8.05
N LYS A 6 -11.71 -9.98 8.18
CA LYS A 6 -12.75 -9.00 8.49
C LYS A 6 -12.51 -8.32 9.85
N ALA A 7 -12.13 -9.07 10.87
CA ALA A 7 -11.82 -8.53 12.20
C ALA A 7 -10.59 -7.60 12.16
N LYS A 8 -9.51 -8.02 11.48
CA LYS A 8 -8.30 -7.23 11.29
C LYS A 8 -8.58 -5.91 10.54
N ALA A 9 -9.31 -5.97 9.42
CA ALA A 9 -9.59 -4.81 8.57
C ALA A 9 -10.30 -3.67 9.32
N LYS A 10 -11.15 -3.98 10.30
CA LYS A 10 -11.86 -2.96 11.11
C LYS A 10 -10.93 -2.08 11.93
N ASN A 11 -9.75 -2.59 12.30
CA ASN A 11 -8.78 -1.89 13.13
C ASN A 11 -7.80 -1.04 12.32
N ILE A 12 -7.76 -1.19 10.98
CA ILE A 12 -6.79 -0.49 10.13
C ILE A 12 -7.10 1.01 10.09
N ARG A 13 -6.06 1.80 10.36
CA ARG A 13 -6.04 3.26 10.34
C ARG A 13 -5.03 3.81 9.33
N MET A 14 -4.00 3.04 9.03
CA MET A 14 -2.95 3.43 8.09
C MET A 14 -2.57 2.25 7.21
N ILE A 15 -2.28 2.54 5.94
CA ILE A 15 -1.85 1.54 4.96
C ILE A 15 -0.49 1.97 4.43
N GLY A 16 0.51 1.17 4.73
CA GLY A 16 1.84 1.28 4.15
C GLY A 16 1.98 0.39 2.92
N MET A 17 2.92 0.72 2.05
CA MET A 17 3.23 -0.11 0.89
C MET A 17 4.63 0.15 0.38
N ASP A 18 5.20 -0.84 -0.29
CA ASP A 18 6.33 -0.62 -1.19
C ASP A 18 5.86 0.15 -2.42
N VAL A 19 6.80 0.67 -3.18
CA VAL A 19 6.56 1.42 -4.41
C VAL A 19 6.80 0.53 -5.63
N ASP A 20 8.02 0.01 -5.75
CA ASP A 20 8.43 -0.80 -6.90
C ASP A 20 7.91 -2.24 -6.73
N GLY A 21 7.17 -2.74 -7.73
CA GLY A 21 6.52 -4.04 -7.65
C GLY A 21 5.11 -4.03 -7.00
N VAL A 22 4.72 -2.94 -6.32
CA VAL A 22 3.36 -2.75 -5.78
C VAL A 22 2.59 -1.69 -6.55
N LEU A 23 3.06 -0.43 -6.51
CA LEU A 23 2.44 0.71 -7.21
C LEU A 23 2.92 0.85 -8.65
N THR A 24 4.07 0.27 -8.96
CA THR A 24 4.65 0.15 -10.30
C THR A 24 4.83 -1.32 -10.66
N PRO A 25 5.03 -1.67 -11.96
CA PRO A 25 5.31 -3.05 -12.38
C PRO A 25 6.64 -3.62 -11.89
N GLY A 26 7.50 -2.80 -11.25
CA GLY A 26 8.82 -3.21 -10.79
C GLY A 26 9.94 -3.00 -11.82
N ASP A 27 9.60 -2.62 -13.06
CA ASP A 27 10.58 -2.32 -14.09
C ASP A 27 11.38 -1.05 -13.75
N ILE A 28 12.69 -1.10 -14.00
CA ILE A 28 13.60 0.03 -13.85
C ILE A 28 13.95 0.54 -15.25
N VAL A 29 13.38 1.67 -15.64
CA VAL A 29 13.65 2.33 -16.92
C VAL A 29 14.50 3.56 -16.68
N ILE A 30 15.73 3.56 -17.21
CA ILE A 30 16.69 4.66 -17.07
C ILE A 30 16.88 5.30 -18.44
N MET A 31 16.68 6.61 -18.53
CA MET A 31 16.93 7.41 -19.74
C MET A 31 18.43 7.68 -19.92
N GLU A 32 18.84 8.06 -21.12
CA GLU A 32 20.22 8.48 -21.38
C GLU A 32 20.69 9.64 -20.47
N SER A 33 19.75 10.49 -20.03
CA SER A 33 20.00 11.56 -19.04
C SER A 33 20.31 11.05 -17.64
N GLY A 34 20.14 9.75 -17.38
CA GLY A 34 20.23 9.15 -16.04
C GLY A 34 18.93 9.27 -15.22
N GLU A 35 17.89 9.88 -15.76
CA GLU A 35 16.59 9.98 -15.12
C GLU A 35 15.87 8.63 -15.14
N GLU A 36 15.29 8.26 -13.99
CA GLU A 36 14.48 7.03 -13.85
C GLU A 36 13.01 7.33 -14.09
N ILE A 37 12.35 6.60 -14.99
CA ILE A 37 10.91 6.72 -15.26
C ILE A 37 10.13 5.72 -14.42
N LYS A 38 9.03 6.17 -13.81
CA LYS A 38 8.05 5.33 -13.13
C LYS A 38 6.73 5.30 -13.87
N SER A 39 6.15 4.12 -14.00
CA SER A 39 4.82 3.91 -14.58
C SER A 39 3.80 3.68 -13.46
N TRP A 40 2.83 4.57 -13.33
CA TRP A 40 1.80 4.54 -12.29
C TRP A 40 0.44 4.13 -12.87
N ASN A 41 -0.31 3.34 -12.11
CA ASN A 41 -1.64 2.92 -12.52
C ASN A 41 -2.71 3.93 -12.04
N VAL A 42 -3.53 4.41 -12.97
CA VAL A 42 -4.60 5.37 -12.66
C VAL A 42 -5.66 4.79 -11.70
N LYS A 43 -5.86 3.48 -11.66
CA LYS A 43 -6.78 2.82 -10.71
C LYS A 43 -6.31 2.98 -9.27
N ASP A 44 -4.99 2.90 -9.04
CA ASP A 44 -4.41 3.11 -7.70
C ASP A 44 -4.57 4.57 -7.27
N ARG A 45 -4.38 5.54 -8.17
CA ARG A 45 -4.66 6.95 -7.89
C ARG A 45 -6.11 7.16 -7.46
N MET A 46 -7.06 6.49 -8.13
CA MET A 46 -8.47 6.50 -7.71
C MET A 46 -8.67 5.83 -6.35
N GLY A 47 -7.90 4.79 -6.03
CA GLY A 47 -7.90 4.14 -4.72
C GLY A 47 -7.62 5.12 -3.57
N PHE A 48 -6.60 5.98 -3.71
CA PHE A 48 -6.30 7.04 -2.73
C PHE A 48 -7.47 8.02 -2.55
N ASN A 49 -8.12 8.42 -3.64
CA ASN A 49 -9.27 9.32 -3.59
C ASN A 49 -10.45 8.67 -2.84
N LEU A 50 -10.78 7.42 -3.16
CA LEU A 50 -11.86 6.69 -2.50
C LEU A 50 -11.61 6.51 -1.00
N ALA A 51 -10.39 6.16 -0.63
CA ALA A 51 -10.02 6.00 0.76
C ALA A 51 -10.15 7.30 1.58
N ARG A 52 -9.79 8.45 0.98
CA ARG A 52 -9.94 9.76 1.64
C ARG A 52 -11.40 10.16 1.80
N ARG A 53 -12.26 9.86 0.83
CA ARG A 53 -13.71 10.14 0.90
C ARG A 53 -14.40 9.36 2.02
N SER A 54 -13.95 8.15 2.30
CA SER A 54 -14.48 7.34 3.40
C SER A 54 -14.00 7.78 4.79
N GLY A 55 -13.10 8.80 4.85
CA GLY A 55 -12.52 9.40 6.06
C GLY A 55 -11.57 8.48 6.85
N ASN A 56 -10.43 9.05 7.27
CA ASN A 56 -9.52 8.53 8.30
C ASN A 56 -8.49 7.46 7.95
N LEU A 57 -8.32 7.02 6.71
CA LEU A 57 -7.17 6.20 6.33
C LEU A 57 -5.99 7.10 5.95
N LYS A 58 -4.84 6.87 6.57
CA LYS A 58 -3.54 7.48 6.24
C LYS A 58 -2.71 6.52 5.40
N PHE A 59 -1.71 7.06 4.71
CA PHE A 59 -0.86 6.29 3.81
C PHE A 59 0.61 6.48 4.12
N ALA A 60 1.38 5.43 3.92
CA ALA A 60 2.83 5.44 4.03
C ALA A 60 3.48 4.73 2.84
N TRP A 61 4.57 5.29 2.32
CA TRP A 61 5.43 4.63 1.36
C TRP A 61 6.76 4.30 2.02
N ILE A 62 7.19 3.04 1.90
CA ILE A 62 8.47 2.55 2.43
C ILE A 62 9.18 1.84 1.29
N SER A 63 10.20 2.45 0.73
CA SER A 63 10.95 1.91 -0.41
C SER A 63 12.45 1.86 -0.13
N GLY A 64 13.10 0.78 -0.55
CA GLY A 64 14.56 0.66 -0.58
C GLY A 64 15.23 1.59 -1.60
N ARG A 65 14.46 2.08 -2.55
CA ARG A 65 14.86 3.02 -3.61
C ARG A 65 14.21 4.38 -3.39
N GLY A 66 14.59 5.34 -4.22
CA GLY A 66 13.96 6.65 -4.22
C GLY A 66 14.46 7.48 -5.40
N CYS A 67 13.53 8.14 -6.08
CA CYS A 67 13.81 9.08 -7.15
C CYS A 67 12.83 10.26 -7.05
N ASN A 68 13.12 11.33 -7.80
CA ASN A 68 12.31 12.54 -7.79
C ASN A 68 10.84 12.30 -8.13
N GLN A 69 10.54 11.38 -9.06
CA GLN A 69 9.15 11.07 -9.42
C GLN A 69 8.38 10.43 -8.27
N VAL A 70 9.03 9.60 -7.45
CA VAL A 70 8.39 9.03 -6.25
C VAL A 70 8.05 10.14 -5.26
N GLU A 71 8.99 11.04 -4.99
CA GLU A 71 8.76 12.17 -4.07
C GLU A 71 7.66 13.12 -4.57
N GLN A 72 7.67 13.46 -5.86
CA GLN A 72 6.66 14.32 -6.48
C GLN A 72 5.28 13.68 -6.43
N THR A 73 5.19 12.38 -6.80
CA THR A 73 3.92 11.65 -6.77
C THR A 73 3.40 11.49 -5.34
N ALA A 74 4.27 11.24 -4.37
CA ALA A 74 3.88 11.18 -2.96
C ALA A 74 3.29 12.51 -2.47
N LYS A 75 3.90 13.64 -2.83
CA LYS A 75 3.36 14.99 -2.52
C LYS A 75 2.00 15.23 -3.19
N GLU A 76 1.88 14.91 -4.48
CA GLU A 76 0.63 15.06 -5.23
C GLU A 76 -0.49 14.22 -4.61
N LEU A 77 -0.20 12.98 -4.25
CA LEU A 77 -1.13 12.07 -3.59
C LEU A 77 -1.27 12.34 -2.09
N ARG A 78 -0.56 13.31 -1.53
CA ARG A 78 -0.58 13.68 -0.11
C ARG A 78 -0.34 12.47 0.80
N ILE A 79 0.70 11.69 0.51
CA ILE A 79 1.10 10.55 1.33
C ILE A 79 1.67 11.08 2.65
N GLU A 80 1.13 10.65 3.78
CA GLU A 80 1.43 11.21 5.10
C GLU A 80 2.82 10.84 5.62
N ALA A 81 3.33 9.66 5.26
CA ALA A 81 4.68 9.23 5.60
C ALA A 81 5.41 8.66 4.38
N VAL A 82 6.60 9.17 4.10
CA VAL A 82 7.44 8.70 2.99
C VAL A 82 8.82 8.36 3.56
N ARG A 83 9.24 7.11 3.38
CA ARG A 83 10.54 6.60 3.81
C ARG A 83 11.21 5.96 2.60
N LEU A 84 12.10 6.72 1.95
CA LEU A 84 12.85 6.28 0.77
C LEU A 84 14.28 5.89 1.16
N LYS A 85 14.91 5.05 0.35
CA LYS A 85 16.26 4.54 0.55
C LYS A 85 16.42 3.81 1.89
N ARG A 86 15.38 3.07 2.28
CA ARG A 86 15.31 2.32 3.55
C ARG A 86 15.37 0.83 3.26
N MET A 87 16.56 0.24 3.41
CA MET A 87 16.75 -1.20 3.27
C MET A 87 16.16 -1.97 4.46
N ASP A 88 16.29 -1.43 5.67
CA ASP A 88 15.56 -1.95 6.85
C ASP A 88 14.16 -1.31 6.91
N LYS A 89 13.22 -1.99 6.26
CA LYS A 89 11.81 -1.56 6.26
C LYS A 89 11.14 -1.76 7.62
N SER A 90 11.66 -2.63 8.49
CA SER A 90 11.13 -2.80 9.84
C SER A 90 11.40 -1.60 10.73
N GLU A 91 12.61 -1.02 10.65
CA GLU A 91 12.94 0.23 11.34
C GLU A 91 12.06 1.37 10.84
N ALA A 92 11.89 1.49 9.52
CA ALA A 92 11.00 2.49 8.92
C ALA A 92 9.54 2.34 9.39
N LEU A 93 9.04 1.12 9.54
CA LEU A 93 7.71 0.86 10.12
C LEU A 93 7.63 1.37 11.57
N GLU A 94 8.61 1.06 12.40
CA GLU A 94 8.63 1.46 13.82
C GLU A 94 8.64 2.97 13.99
N GLU A 95 9.43 3.69 13.16
CA GLU A 95 9.42 5.16 13.09
C GLU A 95 8.00 5.69 12.80
N ILE A 96 7.33 5.14 11.76
CA ILE A 96 6.00 5.55 11.36
C ILE A 96 4.99 5.26 12.47
N LEU A 97 5.01 4.07 13.07
CA LEU A 97 4.10 3.73 14.16
C LEU A 97 4.25 4.69 15.34
N LYS A 98 5.48 5.05 15.70
CA LYS A 98 5.78 6.02 16.76
C LYS A 98 5.28 7.42 16.40
N GLU A 99 5.58 7.91 15.20
CA GLU A 99 5.19 9.24 14.69
C GLU A 99 3.67 9.42 14.72
N PHE A 100 2.93 8.42 14.24
CA PHE A 100 1.47 8.48 14.16
C PHE A 100 0.74 7.93 15.38
N LYS A 101 1.48 7.52 16.43
CA LYS A 101 0.93 6.92 17.66
C LYS A 101 0.01 5.74 17.39
N LEU A 102 0.43 4.87 16.47
CA LEU A 102 -0.30 3.67 16.07
C LEU A 102 0.35 2.41 16.67
N LYS A 103 -0.46 1.38 16.87
CA LYS A 103 0.02 0.02 17.12
C LYS A 103 0.13 -0.74 15.80
N SER A 104 0.94 -1.80 15.75
CA SER A 104 1.07 -2.65 14.56
C SER A 104 -0.28 -3.17 14.06
N GLU A 105 -1.22 -3.49 14.97
CA GLU A 105 -2.57 -3.94 14.64
C GLU A 105 -3.44 -2.91 13.87
N ASN A 106 -3.04 -1.63 13.92
CA ASN A 106 -3.72 -0.54 13.21
C ASN A 106 -3.10 -0.25 11.82
N PHE A 107 -2.03 -0.96 11.48
CA PHE A 107 -1.29 -0.76 10.25
C PHE A 107 -1.50 -1.95 9.31
N ALA A 108 -1.84 -1.67 8.05
CA ALA A 108 -1.80 -2.64 6.97
C ALA A 108 -0.56 -2.40 6.11
N TYR A 109 -0.03 -3.44 5.49
CA TYR A 109 1.11 -3.30 4.59
C TYR A 109 0.97 -4.14 3.32
N ILE A 110 1.39 -3.56 2.19
CA ILE A 110 1.46 -4.24 0.90
C ILE A 110 2.93 -4.29 0.50
N GLY A 111 3.47 -5.49 0.38
CA GLY A 111 4.84 -5.73 -0.06
C GLY A 111 4.89 -6.82 -1.11
N ASP A 112 5.89 -6.79 -1.97
CA ASP A 112 6.01 -7.70 -3.10
C ASP A 112 7.23 -8.63 -3.04
N ASP A 113 8.25 -8.31 -2.24
CA ASP A 113 9.50 -9.08 -2.27
C ASP A 113 10.02 -9.42 -0.86
N LEU A 114 11.09 -10.18 -0.80
CA LEU A 114 11.69 -10.74 0.43
C LEU A 114 12.02 -9.67 1.48
N VAL A 115 12.42 -8.48 1.04
CA VAL A 115 12.73 -7.33 1.90
C VAL A 115 11.52 -6.82 2.68
N ASP A 116 10.31 -7.16 2.25
CA ASP A 116 9.05 -6.78 2.90
C ASP A 116 8.61 -7.78 3.99
N ILE A 117 9.11 -9.02 3.94
CA ILE A 117 8.68 -10.09 4.85
C ILE A 117 8.73 -9.68 6.33
N PRO A 118 9.77 -8.99 6.82
CA PRO A 118 9.82 -8.56 8.20
C PRO A 118 8.68 -7.61 8.60
N VAL A 119 8.26 -6.72 7.70
CA VAL A 119 7.12 -5.82 7.90
C VAL A 119 5.79 -6.57 7.80
N LEU A 120 5.63 -7.40 6.75
CA LEU A 120 4.41 -8.19 6.52
C LEU A 120 4.03 -9.07 7.70
N LYS A 121 5.02 -9.61 8.42
CA LYS A 121 4.83 -10.43 9.63
C LYS A 121 4.47 -9.62 10.88
N LYS A 122 4.80 -8.33 10.94
CA LYS A 122 4.60 -7.47 12.12
C LYS A 122 3.25 -6.74 12.12
N VAL A 123 2.68 -6.45 10.95
CA VAL A 123 1.49 -5.60 10.81
C VAL A 123 0.19 -6.33 11.11
N GLY A 124 -0.87 -5.56 11.38
CA GLY A 124 -2.21 -6.11 11.66
C GLY A 124 -2.84 -6.81 10.46
N LEU A 125 -2.61 -6.33 9.24
CA LEU A 125 -3.15 -6.92 8.02
C LEU A 125 -2.14 -6.77 6.88
N SER A 126 -1.77 -7.90 6.26
CA SER A 126 -0.72 -7.95 5.25
C SER A 126 -1.22 -8.45 3.90
N PHE A 127 -0.65 -7.87 2.84
CA PHE A 127 -1.03 -8.12 1.45
C PHE A 127 0.22 -8.27 0.58
N CYS A 128 0.08 -9.02 -0.52
CA CYS A 128 1.05 -8.97 -1.61
C CYS A 128 0.36 -9.06 -2.97
N PRO A 129 1.02 -8.60 -4.05
CA PRO A 129 0.56 -8.80 -5.42
C PRO A 129 0.50 -10.29 -5.79
N LYS A 130 -0.31 -10.60 -6.82
CA LYS A 130 -0.44 -11.96 -7.38
C LYS A 130 0.88 -12.54 -7.85
N ASP A 131 1.75 -11.74 -8.40
CA ASP A 131 3.05 -12.08 -8.99
C ASP A 131 4.21 -12.04 -7.99
N ALA A 132 3.96 -11.75 -6.70
CA ALA A 132 4.97 -11.83 -5.65
C ALA A 132 5.57 -13.26 -5.55
N PRO A 133 6.83 -13.42 -5.09
CA PRO A 133 7.43 -14.71 -4.80
C PRO A 133 6.62 -15.55 -3.82
N GLU A 134 6.76 -16.86 -3.89
CA GLU A 134 6.00 -17.79 -3.07
C GLU A 134 6.27 -17.59 -1.56
N GLU A 135 7.51 -17.25 -1.21
CA GLU A 135 7.94 -16.95 0.17
C GLU A 135 7.16 -15.78 0.77
N VAL A 136 6.83 -14.78 -0.05
CA VAL A 136 6.02 -13.62 0.36
C VAL A 136 4.56 -14.04 0.49
N LYS A 137 4.02 -14.79 -0.48
CA LYS A 137 2.62 -15.26 -0.45
C LYS A 137 2.29 -16.10 0.79
N GLN A 138 3.26 -16.90 1.26
CA GLN A 138 3.07 -17.77 2.43
C GLN A 138 2.95 -17.01 3.76
N VAL A 139 3.39 -15.75 3.83
CA VAL A 139 3.40 -14.98 5.08
C VAL A 139 2.31 -13.91 5.16
N VAL A 140 1.58 -13.66 4.09
CA VAL A 140 0.55 -12.60 4.05
C VAL A 140 -0.84 -13.12 4.41
N ASP A 141 -1.70 -12.22 4.87
CA ASP A 141 -3.11 -12.52 5.12
C ASP A 141 -3.93 -12.64 3.81
N TYR A 142 -3.51 -11.92 2.75
CA TYR A 142 -4.23 -11.90 1.47
C TYR A 142 -3.30 -11.64 0.29
N VAL A 143 -3.36 -12.53 -0.70
CA VAL A 143 -2.74 -12.34 -2.00
C VAL A 143 -3.75 -11.70 -2.94
N THR A 144 -3.41 -10.57 -3.58
CA THR A 144 -4.32 -9.90 -4.51
C THR A 144 -4.52 -10.71 -5.79
N LYS A 145 -5.58 -10.42 -6.52
CA LYS A 145 -5.84 -10.99 -7.85
C LYS A 145 -5.08 -10.24 -8.94
N THR A 146 -4.70 -9.00 -8.64
CA THR A 146 -3.96 -8.11 -9.51
C THR A 146 -2.45 -8.26 -9.30
N GLU A 147 -1.70 -8.08 -10.38
CA GLU A 147 -0.24 -8.05 -10.40
C GLU A 147 0.28 -6.66 -10.03
N GLY A 148 1.55 -6.58 -9.64
CA GLY A 148 2.24 -5.33 -9.32
C GLY A 148 2.05 -4.24 -10.37
N GLY A 149 1.81 -3.00 -9.97
CA GLY A 149 1.55 -1.87 -10.86
C GLY A 149 0.28 -1.97 -11.71
N ARG A 150 -0.59 -2.95 -11.44
CA ARG A 150 -1.83 -3.15 -12.23
C ARG A 150 -3.10 -2.84 -11.43
N GLY A 151 -2.98 -2.14 -10.30
CA GLY A 151 -4.13 -1.77 -9.46
C GLY A 151 -4.20 -2.55 -8.16
N VAL A 152 -3.08 -3.00 -7.62
CA VAL A 152 -2.97 -3.73 -6.34
C VAL A 152 -3.52 -2.90 -5.20
N PHE A 153 -3.08 -1.64 -5.09
CA PHE A 153 -3.57 -0.77 -4.03
C PHE A 153 -5.08 -0.51 -4.15
N ARG A 154 -5.59 -0.35 -5.39
CA ARG A 154 -7.03 -0.22 -5.62
C ARG A 154 -7.81 -1.44 -5.12
N GLU A 155 -7.34 -2.65 -5.38
CA GLU A 155 -7.98 -3.87 -4.91
C GLU A 155 -7.98 -3.94 -3.37
N VAL A 156 -6.85 -3.64 -2.74
CA VAL A 156 -6.70 -3.63 -1.27
C VAL A 156 -7.62 -2.59 -0.62
N ILE A 157 -7.69 -1.37 -1.15
CA ILE A 157 -8.59 -0.32 -0.65
C ILE A 157 -10.06 -0.74 -0.76
N GLU A 158 -10.44 -1.28 -1.90
CA GLU A 158 -11.80 -1.77 -2.11
C GLU A 158 -12.17 -2.84 -1.08
N LEU A 159 -11.26 -3.78 -0.84
CA LEU A 159 -11.44 -4.82 0.15
C LEU A 159 -11.60 -4.25 1.57
N ILE A 160 -10.68 -3.37 2.00
CA ILE A 160 -10.69 -2.76 3.34
C ILE A 160 -11.97 -1.95 3.54
N LEU A 161 -12.33 -1.08 2.59
CA LEU A 161 -13.52 -0.25 2.71
C LEU A 161 -14.82 -1.07 2.75
N LYS A 162 -14.91 -2.15 1.96
CA LYS A 162 -16.05 -3.08 2.02
C LYS A 162 -16.13 -3.75 3.40
N LEU A 163 -15.00 -4.21 3.95
CA LEU A 163 -14.95 -4.85 5.26
C LEU A 163 -15.23 -3.89 6.43
N GLN A 164 -14.92 -2.62 6.25
CA GLN A 164 -15.25 -1.56 7.20
C GLN A 164 -16.69 -1.02 7.03
N GLY A 165 -17.42 -1.44 5.99
CA GLY A 165 -18.76 -0.95 5.69
C GLY A 165 -18.80 0.48 5.13
N LYS A 166 -17.69 0.95 4.53
CA LYS A 166 -17.51 2.33 4.05
C LYS A 166 -17.50 2.47 2.53
N TRP A 167 -17.62 1.36 1.82
CA TRP A 167 -17.50 1.35 0.36
C TRP A 167 -18.61 2.16 -0.33
N GLU A 168 -19.84 2.03 0.11
CA GLU A 168 -20.99 2.74 -0.47
C GLU A 168 -20.85 4.27 -0.28
N GLU A 169 -20.41 4.70 0.89
CA GLU A 169 -20.12 6.12 1.16
C GLU A 169 -19.00 6.65 0.24
N ALA A 170 -17.89 5.91 0.14
CA ALA A 170 -16.76 6.30 -0.70
C ALA A 170 -17.09 6.40 -2.18
N THR A 171 -18.06 5.62 -2.66
CA THR A 171 -18.44 5.55 -4.09
C THR A 171 -19.74 6.30 -4.44
N ARG A 172 -20.44 6.86 -3.46
CA ARG A 172 -21.76 7.48 -3.63
C ARG A 172 -21.85 8.45 -4.81
N GLU A 173 -20.90 9.38 -4.91
CA GLU A 173 -20.90 10.38 -5.97
C GLU A 173 -20.68 9.80 -7.38
N TYR A 174 -20.02 8.65 -7.48
CA TYR A 174 -19.74 8.00 -8.75
C TYR A 174 -20.86 7.04 -9.19
N CYS A 175 -21.58 6.47 -8.24
CA CYS A 175 -22.61 5.48 -8.50
C CYS A 175 -24.04 6.04 -8.50
N GLY A 176 -24.22 7.35 -8.28
CA GLY A 176 -25.52 8.01 -8.33
C GLY A 176 -26.53 7.53 -7.26
N LYS A 177 -26.01 7.06 -6.11
CA LYS A 177 -26.82 6.56 -5.00
C LYS A 177 -26.85 7.52 -3.82
#